data_875e24e48a17cfb8e3f0cdb9c918f0b0
#
_entry.id   875e24e48a17cfb8e3f0cdb9c918f0b0
#
_cell.length_a   1.000
_cell.length_b   1.000
_cell.length_c   1.000
_cell.angle_alpha   90.00
_cell.angle_beta   90.00
_cell.angle_gamma   90.00
#
_symmetry.space_group_name_H-M   'P 1'
#
loop_
_entity.id
_entity.type
_entity.pdbx_description
1 polymer ?
#
loop_
_entity_poly.entity_id
_entity_poly.type
_entity_poly.pdbx_seq_one_letter_code
_entity_poly.pdbx_strand_id
1 'polypeptide(L)'
;MSQRIALFGAGRSGRAASRLAAQLGETTVCFDEAGAGDRQHFGRGDPAEFDAFIFSPGFAAAHPWRVLAEGSGKCCQSELAYAAAHWQGELIGVTGTNGKTTATRLLKEALLATGRKAVACGNIGLPLSEAVLDLAAGPDAVAVVEISSFQAELPGRLALDGLLWTNFAEDH
;
A
#
# COMPACT_ATOMS: atom_id res chain seq x y z
N MET A 1 22.59 -2.55 -5.40
CA MET A 1 21.98 -3.24 -6.56
C MET A 1 20.52 -2.82 -6.61
N SER A 2 19.97 -2.55 -7.80
CA SER A 2 18.53 -2.26 -7.96
C SER A 2 17.72 -3.49 -7.60
N GLN A 3 16.69 -3.36 -6.76
CA GLN A 3 15.79 -4.46 -6.43
C GLN A 3 14.87 -4.77 -7.62
N ARG A 4 14.59 -6.06 -7.83
CA ARG A 4 13.60 -6.53 -8.78
C ARG A 4 12.35 -6.99 -8.04
N ILE A 5 11.24 -6.32 -8.25
CA ILE A 5 10.01 -6.46 -7.48
C ILE A 5 8.91 -7.07 -8.35
N ALA A 6 8.25 -8.12 -7.86
CA ALA A 6 6.98 -8.57 -8.42
C ALA A 6 5.85 -7.77 -7.79
N LEU A 7 5.02 -7.14 -8.64
CA LEU A 7 3.89 -6.35 -8.23
C LEU A 7 2.60 -7.05 -8.67
N PHE A 8 1.68 -7.29 -7.75
CA PHE A 8 0.44 -7.99 -8.01
C PHE A 8 -0.76 -7.04 -8.06
N GLY A 9 -1.41 -7.00 -9.23
CA GLY A 9 -2.54 -6.16 -9.57
C GLY A 9 -2.16 -4.88 -10.29
N ALA A 10 -2.67 -4.71 -11.53
CA ALA A 10 -2.46 -3.54 -12.39
C ALA A 10 -3.48 -2.42 -12.16
N GLY A 11 -4.17 -2.43 -11.04
CA GLY A 11 -5.10 -1.38 -10.64
C GLY A 11 -4.39 -0.06 -10.27
N ARG A 12 -5.14 0.86 -9.67
CA ARG A 12 -4.60 2.19 -9.29
C ARG A 12 -3.41 2.10 -8.34
N SER A 13 -3.52 1.28 -7.27
CA SER A 13 -2.43 1.08 -6.30
C SER A 13 -1.20 0.46 -6.93
N GLY A 14 -1.36 -0.58 -7.78
CA GLY A 14 -0.24 -1.21 -8.47
C GLY A 14 0.49 -0.25 -9.39
N ARG A 15 -0.24 0.53 -10.21
CA ARG A 15 0.40 1.55 -11.07
C ARG A 15 1.12 2.64 -10.27
N ALA A 16 0.58 3.04 -9.12
CA ALA A 16 1.23 4.01 -8.24
C ALA A 16 2.52 3.43 -7.64
N ALA A 17 2.47 2.19 -7.14
CA ALA A 17 3.66 1.49 -6.62
C ALA A 17 4.74 1.30 -7.69
N SER A 18 4.35 0.94 -8.93
CA SER A 18 5.31 0.81 -10.04
C SER A 18 6.01 2.14 -10.37
N ARG A 19 5.28 3.26 -10.35
CA ARG A 19 5.87 4.60 -10.56
C ARG A 19 6.82 4.98 -9.43
N LEU A 20 6.44 4.70 -8.18
CA LEU A 20 7.29 4.95 -7.02
C LEU A 20 8.58 4.13 -7.09
N ALA A 21 8.48 2.82 -7.39
CA ALA A 21 9.63 1.95 -7.57
C ALA A 21 10.58 2.46 -8.66
N ALA A 22 10.03 2.88 -9.80
CA ALA A 22 10.82 3.45 -10.89
C ALA A 22 11.57 4.72 -10.47
N GLN A 23 10.92 5.61 -9.68
CA GLN A 23 11.59 6.80 -9.13
C GLN A 23 12.71 6.46 -8.14
N LEU A 24 12.58 5.34 -7.42
CA LEU A 24 13.60 4.82 -6.50
C LEU A 24 14.71 4.02 -7.21
N GLY A 25 14.64 3.88 -8.53
CA GLY A 25 15.61 3.12 -9.32
C GLY A 25 15.42 1.59 -9.20
N GLU A 26 14.26 1.13 -8.78
CA GLU A 26 13.90 -0.28 -8.70
C GLU A 26 13.19 -0.73 -9.99
N THR A 27 13.22 -2.03 -10.25
CA THR A 27 12.58 -2.63 -11.44
C THR A 27 11.35 -3.42 -11.00
N THR A 28 10.21 -3.17 -11.61
CA THR A 28 8.96 -3.91 -11.34
C THR A 28 8.55 -4.77 -12.53
N VAL A 29 7.94 -5.93 -12.24
CA VAL A 29 7.16 -6.73 -13.17
C VAL A 29 5.76 -6.87 -12.57
N CYS A 30 4.76 -6.37 -13.29
CA CYS A 30 3.38 -6.39 -12.84
C CYS A 30 2.67 -7.66 -13.29
N PHE A 31 2.09 -8.40 -12.35
CA PHE A 31 1.26 -9.57 -12.57
C PHE A 31 -0.22 -9.21 -12.38
N ASP A 32 -1.04 -9.50 -13.37
CA ASP A 32 -2.48 -9.22 -13.33
C ASP A 32 -3.26 -10.29 -14.11
N GLU A 33 -4.18 -10.99 -13.44
CA GLU A 33 -4.96 -12.08 -14.03
C GLU A 33 -5.87 -11.62 -15.19
N ALA A 34 -6.31 -10.37 -15.15
CA ALA A 34 -7.12 -9.77 -16.23
C ALA A 34 -6.29 -9.33 -17.44
N GLY A 35 -4.96 -9.47 -17.38
CA GLY A 35 -4.07 -9.13 -18.49
C GLY A 35 -3.73 -7.66 -18.63
N ALA A 36 -3.97 -6.86 -17.59
CA ALA A 36 -3.60 -5.45 -17.57
C ALA A 36 -2.15 -5.20 -17.09
N GLY A 37 -1.42 -6.26 -16.71
CA GLY A 37 -0.04 -6.25 -16.28
C GLY A 37 0.94 -6.74 -17.36
N ASP A 38 2.21 -6.86 -16.99
CA ASP A 38 3.27 -7.40 -17.86
C ASP A 38 3.14 -8.92 -18.04
N ARG A 39 2.64 -9.61 -17.03
CA ARG A 39 2.42 -11.07 -17.03
C ARG A 39 1.05 -11.41 -16.43
N GLN A 40 0.40 -12.43 -17.01
CA GLN A 40 -0.90 -12.95 -16.54
C GLN A 40 -0.76 -14.14 -15.59
N HIS A 41 0.43 -14.68 -15.43
CA HIS A 41 0.67 -15.92 -14.69
C HIS A 41 1.86 -15.74 -13.74
N PHE A 42 1.68 -16.21 -12.49
CA PHE A 42 2.74 -16.33 -11.51
C PHE A 42 2.78 -17.77 -11.00
N GLY A 43 3.87 -18.46 -11.26
CA GLY A 43 4.03 -19.90 -11.00
C GLY A 43 5.22 -20.22 -10.08
N ARG A 44 5.44 -21.50 -9.83
CA ARG A 44 6.43 -22.01 -8.84
C ARG A 44 7.88 -21.56 -9.10
N GLY A 45 8.25 -21.26 -10.34
CA GLY A 45 9.60 -20.80 -10.70
C GLY A 45 9.81 -19.29 -10.52
N ASP A 46 8.73 -18.50 -10.63
CA ASP A 46 8.81 -17.06 -10.65
C ASP A 46 9.36 -16.41 -9.37
N PRO A 47 9.09 -16.93 -8.13
CA PRO A 47 9.64 -16.32 -6.93
C PRO A 47 11.16 -16.19 -6.92
N ALA A 48 11.88 -17.04 -7.65
CA ALA A 48 13.34 -16.95 -7.72
C ALA A 48 13.84 -15.70 -8.46
N GLU A 49 13.02 -15.13 -9.36
CA GLU A 49 13.38 -13.98 -10.18
C GLU A 49 13.35 -12.63 -9.42
N PHE A 50 12.69 -12.56 -8.27
CA PHE A 50 12.38 -11.31 -7.57
C PHE A 50 13.02 -11.26 -6.19
N ASP A 51 13.31 -10.04 -5.72
CA ASP A 51 13.85 -9.78 -4.39
C ASP A 51 12.73 -9.52 -3.36
N ALA A 52 11.60 -8.96 -3.81
CA ALA A 52 10.44 -8.64 -2.98
C ALA A 52 9.13 -8.71 -3.77
N PHE A 53 8.03 -8.76 -3.02
CA PHE A 53 6.67 -8.89 -3.53
C PHE A 53 5.77 -7.81 -2.95
N ILE A 54 5.09 -7.06 -3.82
CA ILE A 54 4.13 -6.02 -3.43
C ILE A 54 2.74 -6.42 -3.92
N PHE A 55 1.78 -6.43 -3.01
CA PHE A 55 0.38 -6.76 -3.30
C PHE A 55 -0.50 -5.52 -3.27
N SER A 56 -1.28 -5.33 -4.34
CA SER A 56 -2.41 -4.39 -4.32
C SER A 56 -3.52 -4.92 -3.40
N PRO A 57 -4.40 -4.04 -2.86
CA PRO A 57 -5.58 -4.49 -2.13
C PRO A 57 -6.40 -5.52 -2.93
N GLY A 58 -6.91 -6.55 -2.27
CA GLY A 58 -7.76 -7.57 -2.88
C GLY A 58 -7.14 -8.95 -3.05
N PHE A 59 -5.84 -9.13 -2.79
CA PHE A 59 -5.21 -10.45 -2.75
C PHE A 59 -5.38 -11.08 -1.37
N ALA A 60 -6.39 -11.94 -1.23
CA ALA A 60 -6.64 -12.70 0.00
C ALA A 60 -5.44 -13.60 0.37
N ALA A 61 -5.30 -13.95 1.66
CA ALA A 61 -4.22 -14.82 2.14
C ALA A 61 -4.15 -16.17 1.42
N ALA A 62 -5.30 -16.73 1.03
CA ALA A 62 -5.39 -17.99 0.28
C ALA A 62 -5.14 -17.86 -1.23
N HIS A 63 -4.89 -16.65 -1.75
CA HIS A 63 -4.64 -16.47 -3.18
C HIS A 63 -3.38 -17.23 -3.62
N PRO A 64 -3.43 -18.07 -4.70
CA PRO A 64 -2.30 -18.92 -5.09
C PRO A 64 -0.99 -18.18 -5.28
N TRP A 65 -1.02 -16.99 -5.85
CA TRP A 65 0.17 -16.16 -6.06
C TRP A 65 0.76 -15.65 -4.75
N ARG A 66 -0.10 -15.27 -3.80
CA ARG A 66 0.33 -14.84 -2.46
C ARG A 66 0.97 -15.99 -1.70
N VAL A 67 0.35 -17.17 -1.71
CA VAL A 67 0.91 -18.38 -1.09
C VAL A 67 2.29 -18.72 -1.67
N LEU A 68 2.47 -18.64 -2.99
CA LEU A 68 3.76 -18.89 -3.63
C LEU A 68 4.82 -17.84 -3.27
N ALA A 69 4.46 -16.59 -3.23
CA ALA A 69 5.36 -15.49 -2.87
C ALA A 69 5.81 -15.61 -1.40
N GLU A 70 4.87 -15.78 -0.47
CA GLU A 70 5.13 -15.96 0.96
C GLU A 70 5.97 -17.21 1.23
N GLY A 71 5.69 -18.32 0.51
CA GLY A 71 6.45 -19.56 0.60
C GLY A 71 7.91 -19.45 0.16
N SER A 72 8.30 -18.38 -0.54
CA SER A 72 9.69 -18.11 -0.92
C SER A 72 10.56 -17.61 0.24
N GLY A 73 9.95 -17.18 1.35
CA GLY A 73 10.65 -16.56 2.49
C GLY A 73 11.18 -15.15 2.24
N LYS A 74 10.89 -14.56 1.08
CA LYS A 74 11.26 -13.18 0.74
C LYS A 74 10.24 -12.18 1.27
N CYS A 75 10.57 -10.88 1.24
CA CYS A 75 9.69 -9.83 1.72
C CYS A 75 8.40 -9.78 0.90
N CYS A 76 7.26 -9.97 1.58
CA CYS A 76 5.92 -9.77 1.06
C CYS A 76 5.25 -8.64 1.82
N GLN A 77 4.71 -7.65 1.11
CA GLN A 77 4.10 -6.48 1.74
C GLN A 77 2.96 -5.90 0.89
N SER A 78 2.07 -5.16 1.52
CA SER A 78 1.06 -4.38 0.81
C SER A 78 1.70 -3.16 0.12
N GLU A 79 1.03 -2.61 -0.91
CA GLU A 79 1.40 -1.31 -1.50
C GLU A 79 1.53 -0.23 -0.43
N LEU A 80 0.61 -0.24 0.54
CA LEU A 80 0.63 0.70 1.66
C LEU A 80 1.92 0.61 2.48
N ALA A 81 2.33 -0.61 2.86
CA ALA A 81 3.55 -0.82 3.65
C ALA A 81 4.81 -0.44 2.86
N TYR A 82 4.83 -0.74 1.56
CA TYR A 82 5.91 -0.31 0.67
C TYR A 82 6.03 1.20 0.62
N ALA A 83 4.93 1.91 0.37
CA ALA A 83 4.93 3.36 0.28
C ALA A 83 5.24 4.04 1.62
N ALA A 84 4.77 3.48 2.74
CA ALA A 84 5.01 4.02 4.08
C ALA A 84 6.51 4.10 4.43
N ALA A 85 7.32 3.16 3.93
CA ALA A 85 8.76 3.18 4.11
C ALA A 85 9.47 4.40 3.44
N HIS A 86 8.76 5.07 2.52
CA HIS A 86 9.27 6.21 1.76
C HIS A 86 8.54 7.52 2.09
N TRP A 87 7.55 7.49 2.98
CA TRP A 87 6.89 8.68 3.49
C TRP A 87 7.79 9.38 4.52
N GLN A 88 7.95 10.69 4.42
CA GLN A 88 8.86 11.45 5.28
C GLN A 88 8.17 12.16 6.45
N GLY A 89 6.85 12.35 6.36
CA GLY A 89 6.06 13.02 7.38
C GLY A 89 5.40 12.05 8.36
N GLU A 90 4.41 12.52 9.11
CA GLU A 90 3.63 11.68 10.03
C GLU A 90 2.64 10.78 9.28
N LEU A 91 2.49 9.54 9.75
CA LEU A 91 1.52 8.56 9.26
C LEU A 91 0.46 8.28 10.34
N ILE A 92 -0.78 8.66 10.08
CA ILE A 92 -1.92 8.35 10.97
C ILE A 92 -2.82 7.34 10.27
N GLY A 93 -2.87 6.12 10.80
CA GLY A 93 -3.75 5.07 10.30
C GLY A 93 -5.20 5.25 10.79
N VAL A 94 -6.16 4.94 9.93
CA VAL A 94 -7.59 4.87 10.29
C VAL A 94 -8.11 3.51 9.85
N THR A 95 -8.58 2.71 10.80
CA THR A 95 -9.14 1.38 10.53
C THR A 95 -10.42 1.13 11.33
N GLY A 96 -11.03 -0.02 11.16
CA GLY A 96 -12.26 -0.47 11.81
C GLY A 96 -13.27 -0.98 10.78
N THR A 97 -14.41 -1.47 11.22
CA THR A 97 -15.44 -2.03 10.35
C THR A 97 -16.13 -0.93 9.54
N ASN A 98 -16.72 0.05 10.20
CA ASN A 98 -17.50 1.12 9.59
C ASN A 98 -16.93 2.51 9.92
N GLY A 99 -17.18 3.49 9.03
CA GLY A 99 -16.83 4.89 9.26
C GLY A 99 -15.38 5.27 8.97
N LYS A 100 -14.52 4.35 8.52
CA LYS A 100 -13.12 4.60 8.16
C LYS A 100 -12.97 5.81 7.24
N THR A 101 -13.68 5.80 6.12
CA THR A 101 -13.66 6.87 5.11
C THR A 101 -14.04 8.23 5.67
N THR A 102 -15.12 8.26 6.45
CA THR A 102 -15.59 9.52 7.07
C THR A 102 -14.56 10.04 8.06
N ALA A 103 -14.03 9.18 8.92
CA ALA A 103 -13.02 9.54 9.90
C ALA A 103 -11.72 10.03 9.24
N THR A 104 -11.27 9.34 8.17
CA THR A 104 -10.09 9.73 7.39
C THR A 104 -10.25 11.14 6.80
N ARG A 105 -11.41 11.43 6.20
CA ARG A 105 -11.69 12.74 5.62
C ARG A 105 -11.81 13.84 6.68
N LEU A 106 -12.55 13.58 7.77
CA LEU A 106 -12.70 14.53 8.86
C LEU A 106 -11.37 14.88 9.53
N LEU A 107 -10.53 13.88 9.79
CA LEU A 107 -9.22 14.10 10.39
C LEU A 107 -8.30 14.92 9.46
N LYS A 108 -8.29 14.60 8.16
CA LYS A 108 -7.56 15.41 7.16
C LYS A 108 -8.04 16.88 7.17
N GLU A 109 -9.36 17.13 7.14
CA GLU A 109 -9.90 18.50 7.14
C GLU A 109 -9.59 19.23 8.46
N ALA A 110 -9.66 18.54 9.60
CA ALA A 110 -9.28 19.12 10.89
C ALA A 110 -7.81 19.53 10.93
N LEU A 111 -6.91 18.70 10.40
CA LEU A 111 -5.48 19.03 10.29
C LEU A 111 -5.25 20.25 9.39
N LEU A 112 -5.92 20.33 8.23
CA LEU A 112 -5.85 21.48 7.33
C LEU A 112 -6.34 22.75 8.01
N ALA A 113 -7.43 22.68 8.80
CA ALA A 113 -7.98 23.82 9.53
C ALA A 113 -7.01 24.35 10.61
N THR A 114 -6.09 23.52 11.12
CA THR A 114 -5.01 23.95 12.03
C THR A 114 -3.77 24.49 11.31
N GLY A 115 -3.80 24.59 9.97
CA GLY A 115 -2.67 25.05 9.17
C GLY A 115 -1.62 23.97 8.86
N ARG A 116 -1.86 22.71 9.25
CA ARG A 116 -0.97 21.60 8.90
C ARG A 116 -1.22 21.13 7.45
N LYS A 117 -0.18 20.70 6.78
CA LYS A 117 -0.32 19.99 5.49
C LYS A 117 -0.85 18.59 5.76
N ALA A 118 -1.92 18.18 5.10
CA ALA A 118 -2.49 16.84 5.28
C ALA A 118 -3.04 16.27 3.97
N VAL A 119 -2.88 14.96 3.78
CA VAL A 119 -3.44 14.21 2.66
C VAL A 119 -4.21 13.00 3.18
N ALA A 120 -5.39 12.73 2.60
CA ALA A 120 -6.14 11.50 2.84
C ALA A 120 -5.81 10.49 1.73
N CYS A 121 -5.37 9.30 2.10
CA CYS A 121 -4.91 8.28 1.17
C CYS A 121 -5.15 6.86 1.69
N GLY A 122 -4.68 5.84 0.98
CA GLY A 122 -4.75 4.45 1.38
C GLY A 122 -5.78 3.63 0.61
N ASN A 123 -6.63 2.89 1.33
CA ASN A 123 -7.61 1.97 0.73
C ASN A 123 -8.61 2.66 -0.20
N ILE A 124 -8.91 3.91 0.04
CA ILE A 124 -9.77 4.72 -0.82
C ILE A 124 -9.09 6.00 -1.27
N GLY A 125 -9.53 6.49 -2.41
CA GLY A 125 -9.03 7.73 -2.97
C GLY A 125 -7.61 7.56 -3.55
N LEU A 126 -6.64 8.25 -2.98
CA LEU A 126 -5.25 8.28 -3.44
C LEU A 126 -4.46 7.12 -2.82
N PRO A 127 -3.76 6.26 -3.59
CA PRO A 127 -2.79 5.34 -3.03
C PRO A 127 -1.67 6.10 -2.29
N LEU A 128 -1.12 5.50 -1.22
CA LEU A 128 -0.03 6.17 -0.49
C LEU A 128 1.21 6.35 -1.37
N SER A 129 1.51 5.41 -2.26
CA SER A 129 2.58 5.55 -3.26
C SER A 129 2.43 6.80 -4.12
N GLU A 130 1.19 7.20 -4.45
CA GLU A 130 0.93 8.41 -5.21
C GLU A 130 1.13 9.68 -4.36
N ALA A 131 0.76 9.62 -3.06
CA ALA A 131 1.05 10.71 -2.12
C ALA A 131 2.57 10.90 -1.89
N VAL A 132 3.34 9.82 -1.84
CA VAL A 132 4.81 9.88 -1.76
C VAL A 132 5.43 10.54 -2.98
N LEU A 133 4.87 10.29 -4.17
CA LEU A 133 5.33 10.89 -5.44
C LEU A 133 5.02 12.38 -5.54
N ASP A 134 4.04 12.87 -4.77
CA ASP A 134 3.71 14.29 -4.72
C ASP A 134 4.74 15.04 -3.88
N LEU A 135 5.69 15.70 -4.54
CA LEU A 135 6.77 16.47 -3.93
C LEU A 135 6.30 17.63 -3.03
N ALA A 136 5.01 17.98 -3.06
CA ALA A 136 4.41 18.96 -2.13
C ALA A 136 4.20 18.36 -0.72
N ALA A 137 4.20 17.05 -0.58
CA ALA A 137 4.16 16.34 0.70
C ALA A 137 5.57 16.27 1.29
N GLY A 138 6.03 17.33 1.93
CA GLY A 138 7.33 17.36 2.64
C GLY A 138 7.26 16.68 4.02
N PRO A 139 8.37 16.73 4.80
CA PRO A 139 8.45 16.09 6.13
C PRO A 139 7.44 16.66 7.15
N ASP A 140 6.88 17.82 6.92
CA ASP A 140 5.86 18.43 7.77
C ASP A 140 4.42 17.99 7.42
N ALA A 141 4.25 17.16 6.41
CA ALA A 141 2.95 16.70 5.97
C ALA A 141 2.47 15.48 6.81
N VAL A 142 1.15 15.38 6.97
CA VAL A 142 0.50 14.25 7.61
C VAL A 142 -0.25 13.44 6.55
N ALA A 143 0.06 12.16 6.42
CA ALA A 143 -0.77 11.24 5.67
C ALA A 143 -1.80 10.59 6.61
N VAL A 144 -3.07 10.86 6.38
CA VAL A 144 -4.18 10.17 7.05
C VAL A 144 -4.57 8.98 6.17
N VAL A 145 -4.23 7.79 6.62
CA VAL A 145 -4.24 6.58 5.79
C VAL A 145 -5.41 5.68 6.18
N GLU A 146 -6.37 5.50 5.29
CA GLU A 146 -7.39 4.48 5.46
C GLU A 146 -6.79 3.10 5.23
N ILE A 147 -6.90 2.22 6.24
CA ILE A 147 -6.35 0.86 6.20
C ILE A 147 -7.50 -0.15 6.20
N SER A 148 -7.55 -1.00 5.16
CA SER A 148 -8.47 -2.14 5.11
C SER A 148 -7.90 -3.35 5.84
N SER A 149 -8.78 -4.34 6.18
CA SER A 149 -8.36 -5.62 6.76
C SER A 149 -7.31 -6.32 5.88
N PHE A 150 -7.51 -6.36 4.56
CA PHE A 150 -6.56 -6.97 3.61
C PHE A 150 -5.17 -6.31 3.63
N GLN A 151 -5.11 -4.99 3.78
CA GLN A 151 -3.83 -4.28 3.89
C GLN A 151 -3.16 -4.54 5.24
N ALA A 152 -3.95 -4.71 6.31
CA ALA A 152 -3.46 -5.04 7.64
C ALA A 152 -2.90 -6.48 7.73
N GLU A 153 -3.34 -7.41 6.88
CA GLU A 153 -2.78 -8.77 6.79
C GLU A 153 -1.37 -8.83 6.21
N LEU A 154 -0.96 -7.83 5.43
CA LEU A 154 0.39 -7.71 4.87
C LEU A 154 1.04 -6.40 5.32
N PRO A 155 1.27 -6.24 6.62
CA PRO A 155 1.73 -4.97 7.18
C PRO A 155 3.19 -4.66 6.79
N GLY A 156 3.98 -5.64 6.38
CA GLY A 156 5.39 -5.43 6.10
C GLY A 156 6.10 -4.75 7.28
N ARG A 157 6.75 -3.62 7.01
CA ARG A 157 7.36 -2.73 8.03
C ARG A 157 6.55 -1.45 8.23
N LEU A 158 5.23 -1.54 8.18
CA LEU A 158 4.36 -0.39 8.40
C LEU A 158 4.52 0.12 9.83
N ALA A 159 5.06 1.32 9.99
CA ALA A 159 5.12 2.05 11.24
C ALA A 159 4.17 3.25 11.16
N LEU A 160 3.29 3.39 12.14
CA LEU A 160 2.34 4.47 12.24
C LEU A 160 2.67 5.33 13.45
N ASP A 161 2.61 6.64 13.32
CA ASP A 161 2.76 7.58 14.45
C ASP A 161 1.48 7.64 15.30
N GLY A 162 0.33 7.31 14.70
CA GLY A 162 -0.95 7.21 15.40
C GLY A 162 -1.90 6.26 14.68
N LEU A 163 -2.84 5.69 15.44
CA LEU A 163 -3.89 4.81 14.90
C LEU A 163 -5.24 5.18 15.49
N LEU A 164 -6.20 5.48 14.62
CA LEU A 164 -7.59 5.64 14.96
C LEU A 164 -8.37 4.37 14.60
N TRP A 165 -8.98 3.74 15.60
CA TRP A 165 -9.89 2.61 15.43
C TRP A 165 -11.33 3.10 15.58
N THR A 166 -12.13 3.05 14.52
CA THR A 166 -13.49 3.60 14.54
C THR A 166 -14.46 2.72 15.33
N ASN A 167 -14.49 1.44 15.02
CA ASN A 167 -15.31 0.43 15.70
C ASN A 167 -14.89 -0.98 15.26
N PHE A 168 -15.40 -1.97 16.01
CA PHE A 168 -15.25 -3.38 15.69
C PHE A 168 -16.65 -4.03 15.66
N ALA A 169 -16.98 -4.66 14.52
CA ALA A 169 -18.18 -5.48 14.36
C ALA A 169 -17.85 -6.65 13.43
N GLU A 170 -18.60 -7.74 13.54
CA GLU A 170 -18.53 -8.82 12.55
C GLU A 170 -19.03 -8.31 11.21
N ASP A 171 -18.18 -8.36 10.18
CA ASP A 171 -18.46 -7.79 8.87
C ASP A 171 -18.21 -8.79 7.72
N HIS A 172 -17.71 -9.99 8.03
CA HIS A 172 -17.45 -11.06 7.03
C HIS A 172 -17.54 -12.44 7.66
#